data_758e2d78b277f4576dfd58b97156abd9
#
_entry.id   758e2d78b277f4576dfd58b97156abd9
#
_cell.length_a   1.000
_cell.length_b   1.000
_cell.length_c   1.000
_cell.angle_alpha   90.00
_cell.angle_beta   90.00
_cell.angle_gamma   90.00
#
_symmetry.space_group_name_H-M   'P 1'
#
loop_
_entity.id
_entity.type
_entity.pdbx_description
1 polymer ?
#
loop_
_entity_poly.entity_id
_entity_poly.type
_entity_poly.pdbx_seq_one_letter_code
_entity_poly.pdbx_strand_id
1 'polypeptide(L)'
;MDKKKKKQRKKFKLWQKIVLIIAALFLLTGVAFLMFPTVSNFFGQQRANGIIEDFNDTLDYIVPENGTNDKIPASVTSKKHADAVKKGEVDDEGYPVDENGNRTSNKRIVFQYDLDALYRDSVAYNKSLINHQGTIDTSDYTKSALKMSNYGLSNFYCYLSAPSIGMYLPVYLGANDSMMSCGAAHLAGTSLPIDMKDTNAAIAGHTGYIGRIFFDNIRNLDVGDTVTVHNYWQTINYKVTGYKIVKPNDTSDIYIQDGKQMLTLITCIKSKGKGYDRYLVFCEKK
;
A
#
# COMPACT_ATOMS: atom_id res chain seq x y z
N MET A 1 45.45 32.36 53.96
CA MET A 1 45.05 33.32 52.87
C MET A 1 45.14 32.62 51.52
N ASP A 2 44.07 32.13 51.04
CA ASP A 2 43.99 31.30 49.82
C ASP A 2 43.69 32.18 48.61
N LYS A 3 44.65 32.36 47.73
CA LYS A 3 44.49 33.17 46.49
C LYS A 3 43.79 32.31 45.44
N LYS A 4 42.45 32.44 45.29
CA LYS A 4 41.69 31.92 44.14
C LYS A 4 42.25 32.48 42.81
N LYS A 5 43.00 31.66 42.06
CA LYS A 5 43.41 31.96 40.67
C LYS A 5 42.16 32.08 39.79
N LYS A 6 41.79 33.28 39.40
CA LYS A 6 40.76 33.56 38.36
C LYS A 6 41.26 32.99 37.01
N LYS A 7 40.63 31.91 36.52
CA LYS A 7 40.91 31.34 35.21
C LYS A 7 40.47 32.33 34.14
N GLN A 8 41.39 33.04 33.50
CA GLN A 8 41.10 33.94 32.37
C GLN A 8 40.56 33.11 31.22
N ARG A 9 39.29 33.32 30.86
CA ARG A 9 38.68 32.75 29.63
C ARG A 9 39.32 33.43 28.40
N LYS A 10 40.14 32.70 27.64
CA LYS A 10 40.68 33.17 26.35
C LYS A 10 39.53 33.50 25.42
N LYS A 11 39.43 34.78 25.00
CA LYS A 11 38.47 35.25 24.01
C LYS A 11 38.90 34.69 22.65
N PHE A 12 38.02 33.91 21.99
CA PHE A 12 38.26 33.45 20.64
C PHE A 12 38.36 34.63 19.66
N LYS A 13 39.37 34.58 18.75
CA LYS A 13 39.52 35.55 17.66
C LYS A 13 38.33 35.38 16.67
N LEU A 14 37.96 36.40 15.95
CA LEU A 14 36.80 36.39 15.04
C LEU A 14 36.84 35.20 14.04
N TRP A 15 37.99 34.97 13.42
CA TRP A 15 38.14 33.87 12.47
C TRP A 15 37.96 32.50 13.13
N GLN A 16 38.34 32.28 14.41
CA GLN A 16 38.10 31.05 15.15
C GLN A 16 36.64 30.81 15.40
N LYS A 17 35.86 31.87 15.63
CA LYS A 17 34.40 31.78 15.74
C LYS A 17 33.77 31.40 14.41
N ILE A 18 34.26 31.97 13.29
CA ILE A 18 33.78 31.63 11.93
C ILE A 18 34.06 30.13 11.63
N VAL A 19 35.27 29.67 11.88
CA VAL A 19 35.64 28.24 11.67
C VAL A 19 34.77 27.32 12.52
N LEU A 20 34.51 27.67 13.79
CA LEU A 20 33.63 26.88 14.66
C LEU A 20 32.18 26.84 14.13
N ILE A 21 31.66 27.95 13.62
CA ILE A 21 30.33 28.00 13.02
C ILE A 21 30.27 27.12 11.76
N ILE A 22 31.26 27.21 10.88
CA ILE A 22 31.34 26.39 9.69
C ILE A 22 31.43 24.90 10.07
N ALA A 23 32.29 24.55 11.03
CA ALA A 23 32.40 23.16 11.53
C ALA A 23 31.09 22.65 12.14
N ALA A 24 30.38 23.50 12.90
CA ALA A 24 29.07 23.16 13.45
C ALA A 24 28.00 22.97 12.34
N LEU A 25 28.02 23.80 11.29
CA LEU A 25 27.14 23.63 10.15
C LEU A 25 27.41 22.31 9.41
N PHE A 26 28.67 21.97 9.16
CA PHE A 26 29.04 20.69 8.56
C PHE A 26 28.62 19.51 9.42
N LEU A 27 28.79 19.58 10.73
CA LEU A 27 28.35 18.55 11.66
C LEU A 27 26.84 18.38 11.62
N LEU A 28 26.07 19.47 11.68
CA LEU A 28 24.60 19.45 11.60
C LEU A 28 24.11 18.87 10.26
N THR A 29 24.75 19.28 9.15
CA THR A 29 24.44 18.75 7.82
C THR A 29 24.74 17.23 7.76
N GLY A 30 25.88 16.80 8.30
CA GLY A 30 26.23 15.38 8.35
C GLY A 30 25.22 14.56 9.17
N VAL A 31 24.83 15.06 10.36
CA VAL A 31 23.78 14.44 11.17
C VAL A 31 22.45 14.38 10.44
N ALA A 32 22.06 15.47 9.76
CA ALA A 32 20.82 15.52 8.97
C ALA A 32 20.82 14.46 7.86
N PHE A 33 21.95 14.28 7.14
CA PHE A 33 22.09 13.23 6.13
C PHE A 33 21.97 11.82 6.72
N LEU A 34 22.57 11.57 7.88
CA LEU A 34 22.48 10.27 8.56
C LEU A 34 21.05 9.98 9.06
N MET A 35 20.34 10.99 9.53
CA MET A 35 18.98 10.86 10.05
C MET A 35 17.93 10.83 8.94
N PHE A 36 18.24 11.32 7.73
CA PHE A 36 17.30 11.48 6.64
C PHE A 36 16.52 10.19 6.29
N PRO A 37 17.16 9.01 6.11
CA PRO A 37 16.42 7.77 5.81
C PRO A 37 15.43 7.39 6.92
N THR A 38 15.86 7.47 8.18
CA THR A 38 15.02 7.12 9.33
C THR A 38 13.79 8.02 9.45
N VAL A 39 13.99 9.33 9.35
CA VAL A 39 12.91 10.33 9.42
C VAL A 39 11.97 10.18 8.22
N SER A 40 12.53 10.01 7.03
CA SER A 40 11.75 9.83 5.81
C SER A 40 10.92 8.54 5.84
N ASN A 41 11.49 7.43 6.32
CA ASN A 41 10.78 6.16 6.50
C ASN A 41 9.65 6.28 7.53
N PHE A 42 9.87 7.00 8.62
CA PHE A 42 8.83 7.26 9.62
C PHE A 42 7.62 7.97 9.01
N PHE A 43 7.83 9.07 8.27
CA PHE A 43 6.72 9.78 7.61
C PHE A 43 6.07 8.93 6.50
N GLY A 44 6.84 8.11 5.79
CA GLY A 44 6.31 7.18 4.80
C GLY A 44 5.38 6.14 5.42
N GLN A 45 5.76 5.58 6.57
CA GLN A 45 4.93 4.61 7.29
C GLN A 45 3.66 5.27 7.85
N GLN A 46 3.75 6.48 8.40
CA GLN A 46 2.57 7.24 8.86
C GLN A 46 1.56 7.46 7.72
N ARG A 47 2.04 7.79 6.51
CA ARG A 47 1.15 7.92 5.36
C ARG A 47 0.50 6.60 4.96
N ALA A 48 1.24 5.48 4.98
CA ALA A 48 0.68 4.16 4.71
C ALA A 48 -0.39 3.78 5.74
N ASN A 49 -0.13 4.02 7.02
CA ASN A 49 -1.08 3.78 8.10
C ASN A 49 -2.37 4.60 7.91
N GLY A 50 -2.26 5.91 7.58
CA GLY A 50 -3.42 6.75 7.32
C GLY A 50 -4.27 6.23 6.15
N ILE A 51 -3.66 5.73 5.07
CA ILE A 51 -4.40 5.13 3.94
C ILE A 51 -5.15 3.88 4.38
N ILE A 52 -4.56 3.07 5.27
CA ILE A 52 -5.20 1.85 5.77
C ILE A 52 -6.28 2.18 6.80
N GLU A 53 -6.10 3.20 7.63
CA GLU A 53 -7.16 3.72 8.51
C GLU A 53 -8.35 4.20 7.70
N ASP A 54 -8.15 5.04 6.68
CA ASP A 54 -9.20 5.49 5.77
C ASP A 54 -9.94 4.31 5.11
N PHE A 55 -9.21 3.25 4.76
CA PHE A 55 -9.82 2.03 4.22
C PHE A 55 -10.68 1.30 5.26
N ASN A 56 -10.17 1.10 6.48
CA ASN A 56 -10.91 0.45 7.55
C ASN A 56 -12.16 1.27 7.92
N ASP A 57 -12.03 2.59 8.01
CA ASP A 57 -13.16 3.48 8.22
C ASP A 57 -14.20 3.36 7.10
N THR A 58 -13.75 3.19 5.85
CA THR A 58 -14.65 2.94 4.72
C THR A 58 -15.44 1.64 4.90
N LEU A 59 -14.80 0.57 5.40
CA LEU A 59 -15.47 -0.70 5.68
C LEU A 59 -16.53 -0.58 6.78
N ASP A 60 -16.22 0.18 7.84
CA ASP A 60 -17.13 0.39 8.95
C ASP A 60 -18.38 1.22 8.56
N TYR A 61 -18.27 2.02 7.48
CA TYR A 61 -19.35 2.84 6.91
C TYR A 61 -20.09 2.20 5.72
N ILE A 62 -19.71 0.99 5.30
CA ILE A 62 -20.51 0.23 4.33
C ILE A 62 -21.80 -0.18 5.02
N VAL A 63 -22.83 0.59 4.74
CA VAL A 63 -24.17 0.43 5.33
C VAL A 63 -24.75 -0.91 4.90
N PRO A 64 -25.18 -1.78 5.83
CA PRO A 64 -26.02 -2.91 5.49
C PRO A 64 -27.26 -2.43 4.77
N GLU A 65 -27.79 -3.22 3.84
CA GLU A 65 -28.90 -2.93 2.94
C GLU A 65 -30.17 -2.32 3.61
N ASN A 66 -30.23 -2.34 4.95
CA ASN A 66 -31.35 -1.87 5.78
C ASN A 66 -30.97 -0.79 6.81
N GLY A 67 -29.81 -0.16 6.71
CA GLY A 67 -29.36 0.80 7.72
C GLY A 67 -29.27 2.23 7.19
N THR A 68 -30.01 3.15 7.79
CA THR A 68 -29.82 4.59 7.62
C THR A 68 -28.67 5.04 8.52
N ASN A 69 -27.47 5.10 7.98
CA ASN A 69 -26.33 5.69 8.69
C ASN A 69 -26.07 7.11 8.15
N ASP A 70 -26.28 8.11 9.02
CA ASP A 70 -26.24 9.53 8.64
C ASP A 70 -24.82 10.12 8.52
N LYS A 71 -23.78 9.29 8.62
CA LYS A 71 -22.40 9.78 8.63
C LYS A 71 -21.50 9.03 7.65
N ILE A 72 -21.40 9.58 6.44
CA ILE A 72 -20.26 9.25 5.56
C ILE A 72 -19.14 10.23 5.91
N PRO A 73 -17.90 9.78 6.25
CA PRO A 73 -16.77 10.69 6.43
C PRO A 73 -16.55 11.50 5.15
N ALA A 74 -16.21 12.77 5.29
CA ALA A 74 -15.92 13.65 4.16
C ALA A 74 -14.77 13.14 3.26
N SER A 75 -13.93 12.24 3.77
CA SER A 75 -12.82 11.59 3.04
C SER A 75 -13.26 10.45 2.11
N VAL A 76 -14.50 9.95 2.23
CA VAL A 76 -15.02 8.82 1.45
C VAL A 76 -16.05 9.28 0.44
N THR A 77 -15.62 10.09 -0.52
CA THR A 77 -16.50 10.53 -1.62
C THR A 77 -16.48 9.47 -2.71
N SER A 78 -17.58 8.74 -2.88
CA SER A 78 -17.74 7.83 -4.01
C SER A 78 -17.71 8.59 -5.34
N LYS A 79 -17.31 7.95 -6.45
CA LYS A 79 -17.38 8.57 -7.77
C LYS A 79 -18.81 9.03 -8.10
N LYS A 80 -19.82 8.24 -7.71
CA LYS A 80 -21.24 8.58 -7.90
C LYS A 80 -21.60 9.86 -7.15
N HIS A 81 -21.11 10.05 -5.92
CA HIS A 81 -21.29 11.30 -5.18
C HIS A 81 -20.59 12.47 -5.89
N ALA A 82 -19.31 12.32 -6.23
CA ALA A 82 -18.56 13.37 -6.94
C ALA A 82 -19.21 13.74 -8.28
N ASP A 83 -19.74 12.76 -9.05
CA ASP A 83 -20.45 13.00 -10.29
C ASP A 83 -21.81 13.71 -10.04
N ALA A 84 -22.53 13.38 -8.98
CA ALA A 84 -23.80 14.02 -8.61
C ALA A 84 -23.60 15.47 -8.13
N VAL A 85 -22.55 15.74 -7.35
CA VAL A 85 -22.14 17.10 -6.96
C VAL A 85 -21.79 17.92 -8.20
N LYS A 86 -21.00 17.35 -9.11
CA LYS A 86 -20.60 18.02 -10.36
C LYS A 86 -21.79 18.34 -11.27
N LYS A 87 -22.84 17.52 -11.23
CA LYS A 87 -24.10 17.74 -11.97
C LYS A 87 -25.04 18.70 -11.26
N GLY A 88 -24.73 19.11 -10.03
CA GLY A 88 -25.62 19.95 -9.22
C GLY A 88 -26.87 19.23 -8.72
N GLU A 89 -26.83 17.91 -8.60
CA GLU A 89 -27.93 17.09 -8.08
C GLU A 89 -27.94 17.05 -6.54
N VAL A 90 -26.74 17.13 -5.92
CA VAL A 90 -26.54 17.16 -4.48
C VAL A 90 -25.44 18.16 -4.11
N ASP A 91 -25.42 18.59 -2.83
CA ASP A 91 -24.29 19.34 -2.28
C ASP A 91 -23.12 18.42 -1.87
N ASP A 92 -22.01 19.02 -1.39
CA ASP A 92 -20.81 18.29 -0.95
C ASP A 92 -21.10 17.30 0.20
N GLU A 93 -22.18 17.50 0.94
CA GLU A 93 -22.61 16.62 2.01
C GLU A 93 -23.59 15.53 1.55
N GLY A 94 -24.04 15.55 0.29
CA GLY A 94 -24.94 14.59 -0.30
C GLY A 94 -26.43 14.90 -0.16
N TYR A 95 -26.81 16.12 0.21
CA TYR A 95 -28.21 16.54 0.23
C TYR A 95 -28.68 17.02 -1.14
N PRO A 96 -29.85 16.59 -1.62
CA PRO A 96 -30.43 17.06 -2.87
C PRO A 96 -30.57 18.59 -2.88
N VAL A 97 -30.17 19.22 -3.99
CA VAL A 97 -30.27 20.68 -4.18
C VAL A 97 -31.08 21.03 -5.44
N ASP A 98 -31.67 22.24 -5.43
CA ASP A 98 -32.30 22.82 -6.61
C ASP A 98 -31.28 23.52 -7.51
N GLU A 99 -31.75 24.11 -8.63
CA GLU A 99 -30.92 24.84 -9.59
C GLU A 99 -30.17 26.04 -8.97
N ASN A 100 -30.60 26.51 -7.79
CA ASN A 100 -29.99 27.63 -7.06
C ASN A 100 -29.04 27.13 -5.94
N GLY A 101 -28.87 25.80 -5.78
CA GLY A 101 -28.04 25.21 -4.74
C GLY A 101 -28.69 25.10 -3.36
N ASN A 102 -30.02 25.37 -3.23
CA ASN A 102 -30.72 25.21 -1.97
C ASN A 102 -31.13 23.76 -1.73
N ARG A 103 -30.99 23.26 -0.52
CA ARG A 103 -31.40 21.90 -0.15
C ARG A 103 -32.92 21.72 -0.30
N THR A 104 -33.32 20.72 -1.09
CA THR A 104 -34.71 20.37 -1.34
C THR A 104 -35.23 19.27 -0.41
N SER A 105 -34.33 18.60 0.32
CA SER A 105 -34.66 17.51 1.23
C SER A 105 -33.75 17.53 2.47
N ASN A 106 -34.30 17.14 3.62
CA ASN A 106 -33.52 16.88 4.83
C ASN A 106 -32.98 15.44 4.88
N LYS A 107 -33.25 14.63 3.83
CA LYS A 107 -32.72 13.28 3.69
C LYS A 107 -31.53 13.31 2.76
N ARG A 108 -30.38 12.87 3.24
CA ARG A 108 -29.13 12.75 2.50
C ARG A 108 -29.19 11.52 1.60
N ILE A 109 -28.68 11.67 0.37
CA ILE A 109 -28.46 10.53 -0.52
C ILE A 109 -27.12 9.92 -0.20
N VAL A 110 -27.13 8.63 0.16
CA VAL A 110 -25.92 7.86 0.44
C VAL A 110 -25.49 7.17 -0.84
N PHE A 111 -24.35 7.58 -1.39
CA PHE A 111 -23.74 6.95 -2.56
C PHE A 111 -22.87 5.79 -2.08
N GLN A 112 -23.31 4.56 -2.29
CA GLN A 112 -22.56 3.36 -1.90
C GLN A 112 -21.53 2.98 -2.97
N TYR A 113 -20.43 2.37 -2.55
CA TYR A 113 -19.50 1.68 -3.44
C TYR A 113 -20.14 0.40 -3.96
N ASP A 114 -19.92 0.07 -5.25
CA ASP A 114 -20.43 -1.16 -5.85
C ASP A 114 -19.49 -2.35 -5.54
N LEU A 115 -19.45 -2.74 -4.25
CA LEU A 115 -18.60 -3.84 -3.79
C LEU A 115 -19.06 -5.19 -4.29
N ASP A 116 -20.36 -5.38 -4.54
CA ASP A 116 -20.89 -6.63 -5.09
C ASP A 116 -20.44 -6.82 -6.52
N ALA A 117 -20.49 -5.75 -7.35
CA ALA A 117 -19.94 -5.81 -8.69
C ALA A 117 -18.42 -6.06 -8.66
N LEU A 118 -17.68 -5.35 -7.81
CA LEU A 118 -16.24 -5.57 -7.66
C LEU A 118 -15.91 -7.02 -7.27
N TYR A 119 -16.68 -7.63 -6.35
CA TYR A 119 -16.48 -9.02 -5.96
C TYR A 119 -16.74 -9.99 -7.12
N ARG A 120 -17.90 -9.84 -7.80
CA ARG A 120 -18.23 -10.66 -8.97
C ARG A 120 -17.17 -10.58 -10.06
N ASP A 121 -16.72 -9.38 -10.36
CA ASP A 121 -15.69 -9.16 -11.39
C ASP A 121 -14.32 -9.70 -10.94
N SER A 122 -13.98 -9.63 -9.64
CA SER A 122 -12.78 -10.26 -9.08
C SER A 122 -12.82 -11.78 -9.22
N VAL A 123 -13.97 -12.41 -8.94
CA VAL A 123 -14.17 -13.86 -9.14
C VAL A 123 -14.09 -14.23 -10.62
N ALA A 124 -14.74 -13.46 -11.50
CA ALA A 124 -14.71 -13.69 -12.94
C ALA A 124 -13.29 -13.57 -13.50
N TYR A 125 -12.54 -12.54 -13.05
CA TYR A 125 -11.14 -12.34 -13.41
C TYR A 125 -10.29 -13.55 -12.99
N ASN A 126 -10.37 -14.01 -11.74
CA ASN A 126 -9.61 -15.15 -11.26
C ASN A 126 -9.94 -16.43 -12.06
N LYS A 127 -11.22 -16.68 -12.35
CA LYS A 127 -11.65 -17.81 -13.19
C LYS A 127 -11.08 -17.74 -14.60
N SER A 128 -10.96 -16.55 -15.18
CA SER A 128 -10.43 -16.40 -16.54
C SER A 128 -8.95 -16.75 -16.64
N LEU A 129 -8.20 -16.69 -15.52
CA LEU A 129 -6.77 -17.00 -15.49
C LEU A 129 -6.46 -18.51 -15.50
N ILE A 130 -7.36 -19.35 -15.00
CA ILE A 130 -7.10 -20.79 -14.80
C ILE A 130 -6.60 -21.46 -16.09
N ASN A 131 -7.15 -21.08 -17.24
CA ASN A 131 -6.79 -21.67 -18.54
C ASN A 131 -5.80 -20.81 -19.36
N HIS A 132 -5.31 -19.70 -18.83
CA HIS A 132 -4.47 -18.75 -19.56
C HIS A 132 -3.08 -18.54 -18.92
N GLN A 133 -2.66 -19.45 -18.08
CA GLN A 133 -1.34 -19.43 -17.45
C GLN A 133 -0.25 -19.69 -18.49
N GLY A 134 0.87 -19.02 -18.39
CA GLY A 134 1.96 -19.15 -19.35
C GLY A 134 1.91 -18.16 -20.52
N THR A 135 0.83 -17.40 -20.68
CA THR A 135 0.74 -16.28 -21.63
C THR A 135 0.95 -14.92 -20.97
N ILE A 136 1.31 -14.92 -19.69
CA ILE A 136 1.54 -13.67 -18.93
C ILE A 136 2.83 -13.04 -19.44
N ASP A 137 2.71 -11.93 -20.15
CA ASP A 137 3.84 -11.08 -20.47
C ASP A 137 4.19 -10.22 -19.25
N THR A 138 5.47 -10.11 -18.93
CA THR A 138 5.94 -9.27 -17.83
C THR A 138 5.58 -7.79 -18.03
N SER A 139 5.34 -7.35 -19.26
CA SER A 139 4.81 -6.01 -19.59
C SER A 139 3.37 -5.80 -19.10
N ASP A 140 2.60 -6.89 -18.92
CA ASP A 140 1.22 -6.82 -18.43
C ASP A 140 1.14 -6.54 -16.93
N TYR A 141 2.18 -6.83 -16.17
CA TYR A 141 2.21 -6.61 -14.72
C TYR A 141 1.92 -5.17 -14.30
N THR A 142 2.21 -4.21 -15.16
CA THR A 142 1.97 -2.79 -14.90
C THR A 142 0.51 -2.36 -15.11
N LYS A 143 -0.29 -3.21 -15.77
CA LYS A 143 -1.70 -2.96 -16.00
C LYS A 143 -2.50 -3.20 -14.72
N SER A 144 -3.65 -2.58 -14.58
CA SER A 144 -4.58 -2.91 -13.51
C SER A 144 -5.46 -4.10 -13.92
N ALA A 145 -5.59 -5.09 -13.04
CA ALA A 145 -6.48 -6.24 -13.26
C ALA A 145 -7.95 -5.81 -13.42
N LEU A 146 -8.39 -4.83 -12.60
CA LEU A 146 -9.71 -4.23 -12.65
C LEU A 146 -9.58 -2.70 -12.57
N LYS A 147 -10.51 -1.99 -13.20
CA LYS A 147 -10.58 -0.54 -13.12
C LYS A 147 -11.40 -0.13 -11.90
N MET A 148 -10.76 0.10 -10.78
CA MET A 148 -11.39 0.39 -9.48
C MET A 148 -12.36 1.59 -9.53
N SER A 149 -12.10 2.58 -10.37
CA SER A 149 -13.02 3.71 -10.57
C SER A 149 -14.41 3.32 -11.12
N ASN A 150 -14.56 2.14 -11.72
CA ASN A 150 -15.87 1.64 -12.15
C ASN A 150 -16.79 1.33 -10.97
N TYR A 151 -16.19 1.06 -9.80
CA TYR A 151 -16.90 0.71 -8.57
C TYR A 151 -16.96 1.89 -7.58
N GLY A 152 -16.52 3.09 -8.02
CA GLY A 152 -16.46 4.27 -7.15
C GLY A 152 -15.24 4.33 -6.24
N LEU A 153 -14.26 3.45 -6.42
CA LEU A 153 -13.12 3.27 -5.54
C LEU A 153 -11.82 3.83 -6.15
N SER A 154 -10.83 4.12 -5.30
CA SER A 154 -9.45 4.38 -5.70
C SER A 154 -8.76 3.08 -6.16
N ASN A 155 -7.51 3.16 -6.66
CA ASN A 155 -6.75 1.97 -7.07
C ASN A 155 -6.29 1.06 -5.90
N PHE A 156 -6.58 1.43 -4.66
CA PHE A 156 -6.34 0.60 -3.49
C PHE A 156 -7.29 -0.61 -3.51
N TYR A 157 -6.76 -1.81 -3.31
CA TYR A 157 -7.55 -3.04 -3.35
C TYR A 157 -7.59 -3.79 -2.01
N CYS A 158 -6.49 -3.84 -1.31
CA CYS A 158 -6.35 -4.50 -0.02
C CYS A 158 -5.11 -3.99 0.70
N TYR A 159 -4.88 -4.43 1.92
CA TYR A 159 -3.58 -4.28 2.56
C TYR A 159 -3.04 -5.59 3.08
N LEU A 160 -1.72 -5.67 3.23
CA LEU A 160 -1.00 -6.78 3.81
C LEU A 160 -0.58 -6.46 5.23
N SER A 161 -0.67 -7.44 6.12
CA SER A 161 -0.03 -7.40 7.43
C SER A 161 0.77 -8.66 7.70
N ALA A 162 1.97 -8.50 8.29
CA ALA A 162 2.79 -9.59 8.81
C ALA A 162 3.51 -9.09 10.07
N PRO A 163 2.92 -9.33 11.26
CA PRO A 163 3.41 -8.76 12.52
C PRO A 163 4.85 -9.20 12.86
N SER A 164 5.26 -10.43 12.49
CA SER A 164 6.61 -10.96 12.77
C SER A 164 7.73 -10.09 12.18
N ILE A 165 7.44 -9.35 11.09
CA ILE A 165 8.39 -8.44 10.44
C ILE A 165 7.95 -6.98 10.47
N GLY A 166 6.91 -6.64 11.23
CA GLY A 166 6.36 -5.29 11.32
C GLY A 166 5.78 -4.77 10.00
N MET A 167 5.33 -5.65 9.10
CA MET A 167 4.76 -5.25 7.81
C MET A 167 3.29 -4.87 7.98
N TYR A 168 2.95 -3.67 7.49
CA TYR A 168 1.60 -3.15 7.38
C TYR A 168 1.55 -2.24 6.16
N LEU A 169 1.02 -2.72 5.03
CA LEU A 169 1.32 -2.13 3.72
C LEU A 169 0.12 -2.16 2.78
N PRO A 170 -0.30 -1.00 2.21
CA PRO A 170 -1.35 -0.94 1.20
C PRO A 170 -0.93 -1.62 -0.09
N VAL A 171 -1.90 -2.26 -0.77
CA VAL A 171 -1.73 -2.94 -2.05
C VAL A 171 -2.62 -2.31 -3.10
N TYR A 172 -2.02 -1.92 -4.20
CA TYR A 172 -2.68 -1.31 -5.36
C TYR A 172 -2.74 -2.29 -6.53
N LEU A 173 -3.69 -2.09 -7.44
CA LEU A 173 -3.76 -2.89 -8.66
C LEU A 173 -2.85 -2.30 -9.75
N GLY A 174 -1.98 -3.16 -10.31
CA GLY A 174 -1.02 -2.82 -11.35
C GLY A 174 0.33 -2.33 -10.82
N ALA A 175 1.40 -3.02 -11.15
CA ALA A 175 2.76 -2.75 -10.67
C ALA A 175 3.47 -1.67 -11.51
N ASN A 176 2.81 -0.53 -11.74
CA ASN A 176 3.44 0.64 -12.35
C ASN A 176 4.16 1.52 -11.31
N ASP A 177 5.03 2.41 -11.76
CA ASP A 177 5.88 3.24 -10.90
C ASP A 177 5.06 4.09 -9.90
N SER A 178 3.89 4.60 -10.33
CA SER A 178 3.03 5.40 -9.47
C SER A 178 2.49 4.59 -8.29
N MET A 179 1.99 3.38 -8.54
CA MET A 179 1.45 2.50 -7.50
C MET A 179 2.57 1.94 -6.61
N MET A 180 3.65 1.48 -7.23
CA MET A 180 4.81 0.95 -6.52
C MET A 180 5.51 1.99 -5.62
N SER A 181 5.39 3.27 -5.92
CA SER A 181 5.89 4.35 -5.06
C SER A 181 5.01 4.62 -3.85
N CYS A 182 3.77 4.11 -3.83
CA CYS A 182 2.80 4.32 -2.75
C CYS A 182 2.67 3.14 -1.81
N GLY A 183 2.90 1.91 -2.28
CA GLY A 183 2.75 0.68 -1.52
C GLY A 183 3.29 -0.53 -2.26
N ALA A 184 2.78 -1.71 -1.93
CA ALA A 184 2.94 -2.88 -2.76
C ALA A 184 1.92 -2.85 -3.91
N ALA A 185 2.16 -3.62 -4.97
CA ALA A 185 1.30 -3.67 -6.13
C ALA A 185 1.04 -5.12 -6.58
N HIS A 186 -0.22 -5.39 -6.89
CA HIS A 186 -0.64 -6.65 -7.48
C HIS A 186 -0.18 -6.72 -8.95
N LEU A 187 0.39 -7.83 -9.35
CA LEU A 187 0.80 -8.08 -10.73
C LEU A 187 -0.41 -8.54 -11.55
N ALA A 188 -0.82 -7.75 -12.54
CA ALA A 188 -1.87 -8.17 -13.46
C ALA A 188 -1.48 -9.47 -14.19
N GLY A 189 -2.47 -10.30 -14.50
CA GLY A 189 -2.23 -11.65 -15.01
C GLY A 189 -2.03 -12.70 -13.92
N THR A 190 -1.94 -12.32 -12.64
CA THR A 190 -2.03 -13.21 -11.48
C THR A 190 -3.37 -13.04 -10.76
N SER A 191 -3.74 -13.96 -9.89
CA SER A 191 -5.05 -13.92 -9.22
C SER A 191 -5.18 -12.72 -8.28
N LEU A 192 -6.36 -12.14 -8.20
CA LEU A 192 -6.70 -11.19 -7.14
C LEU A 192 -6.83 -11.91 -5.80
N PRO A 193 -6.38 -11.31 -4.68
CA PRO A 193 -6.35 -11.94 -3.38
C PRO A 193 -7.75 -11.91 -2.71
N ILE A 194 -8.63 -12.77 -3.18
CA ILE A 194 -9.95 -13.07 -2.58
C ILE A 194 -9.97 -14.53 -2.11
N ASP A 195 -10.94 -14.88 -1.25
CA ASP A 195 -11.07 -16.26 -0.75
C ASP A 195 -11.60 -17.20 -1.83
N MET A 196 -10.68 -17.76 -2.59
CA MET A 196 -10.99 -18.65 -3.71
C MET A 196 -9.84 -19.65 -3.91
N LYS A 197 -10.16 -20.92 -4.08
CA LYS A 197 -9.21 -21.97 -4.49
C LYS A 197 -8.76 -21.76 -5.94
N ASP A 198 -7.70 -22.49 -6.30
CA ASP A 198 -7.08 -22.38 -7.61
C ASP A 198 -6.67 -20.96 -7.94
N THR A 199 -5.97 -20.33 -7.00
CA THR A 199 -5.49 -18.94 -7.10
C THR A 199 -4.05 -18.83 -6.62
N ASN A 200 -3.30 -17.92 -7.26
CA ASN A 200 -2.03 -17.42 -6.76
C ASN A 200 -1.98 -15.89 -6.99
N ALA A 201 -2.12 -15.12 -5.92
CA ALA A 201 -2.00 -13.67 -5.98
C ALA A 201 -0.54 -13.27 -5.85
N ALA A 202 0.05 -12.69 -6.89
CA ALA A 202 1.42 -12.19 -6.85
C ALA A 202 1.43 -10.70 -6.54
N ILE A 203 2.11 -10.31 -5.47
CA ILE A 203 2.22 -8.94 -5.00
C ILE A 203 3.69 -8.55 -4.94
N ALA A 204 4.04 -7.48 -5.65
CA ALA A 204 5.39 -6.95 -5.71
C ALA A 204 5.55 -5.71 -4.81
N GLY A 205 6.73 -5.57 -4.23
CA GLY A 205 7.10 -4.39 -3.45
C GLY A 205 8.58 -4.07 -3.61
N HIS A 206 8.93 -2.78 -3.57
CA HIS A 206 10.31 -2.36 -3.58
C HIS A 206 11.07 -2.79 -2.33
N THR A 207 12.39 -2.87 -2.45
CA THR A 207 13.34 -2.94 -1.32
C THR A 207 14.39 -1.86 -1.49
N GLY A 208 14.85 -1.27 -0.38
CA GLY A 208 15.83 -0.18 -0.40
C GLY A 208 15.29 1.15 -0.94
N TYR A 209 13.99 1.36 -0.91
CA TYR A 209 13.37 2.61 -1.36
C TYR A 209 13.49 3.68 -0.28
N ILE A 210 14.14 4.81 -0.58
CA ILE A 210 14.33 5.89 0.38
C ILE A 210 13.00 6.53 0.74
N GLY A 211 12.70 6.60 2.02
CA GLY A 211 11.49 7.25 2.55
C GLY A 211 10.32 6.32 2.80
N ARG A 212 10.47 5.02 2.55
CA ARG A 212 9.43 4.01 2.85
C ARG A 212 10.04 2.63 3.03
N ILE A 213 9.50 1.89 4.00
CA ILE A 213 9.77 0.47 4.19
C ILE A 213 8.65 -0.29 3.50
N PHE A 214 8.94 -0.88 2.36
CA PHE A 214 8.00 -1.72 1.61
C PHE A 214 8.26 -3.20 1.91
N PHE A 215 8.93 -3.91 1.00
CA PHE A 215 9.29 -5.31 1.14
C PHE A 215 10.74 -5.52 1.62
N ASP A 216 11.32 -4.53 2.30
CA ASP A 216 12.69 -4.62 2.84
C ASP A 216 12.86 -5.81 3.79
N ASN A 217 11.84 -6.11 4.57
CA ASN A 217 11.87 -7.12 5.62
C ASN A 217 11.27 -8.48 5.22
N ILE A 218 10.72 -8.67 4.00
CA ILE A 218 10.07 -9.96 3.64
C ILE A 218 11.06 -11.14 3.65
N ARG A 219 12.36 -10.87 3.58
CA ARG A 219 13.40 -11.88 3.69
C ARG A 219 13.60 -12.41 5.11
N ASN A 220 13.01 -11.75 6.11
CA ASN A 220 13.03 -12.15 7.51
C ASN A 220 11.78 -12.97 7.90
N LEU A 221 10.89 -13.25 6.93
CA LEU A 221 9.78 -14.17 7.14
C LEU A 221 10.30 -15.60 7.22
N ASP A 222 9.94 -16.30 8.29
CA ASP A 222 10.23 -17.71 8.46
C ASP A 222 9.06 -18.59 7.97
N VAL A 223 9.36 -19.83 7.58
CA VAL A 223 8.32 -20.82 7.25
C VAL A 223 7.40 -21.02 8.46
N GLY A 224 6.10 -20.89 8.25
CA GLY A 224 5.09 -20.91 9.31
C GLY A 224 4.62 -19.55 9.79
N ASP A 225 5.31 -18.46 9.47
CA ASP A 225 4.84 -17.10 9.71
C ASP A 225 3.51 -16.83 9.02
N THR A 226 2.76 -15.89 9.55
CA THR A 226 1.47 -15.51 8.97
C THR A 226 1.61 -14.19 8.20
N VAL A 227 1.16 -14.22 6.95
CA VAL A 227 0.88 -13.04 6.13
C VAL A 227 -0.62 -12.96 5.94
N THR A 228 -1.20 -11.83 6.31
CA THR A 228 -2.65 -11.61 6.25
C THR A 228 -2.99 -10.60 5.16
N VAL A 229 -3.96 -10.94 4.34
CA VAL A 229 -4.60 -10.02 3.38
C VAL A 229 -5.90 -9.53 3.99
N HIS A 230 -6.10 -8.21 3.99
CA HIS A 230 -7.33 -7.55 4.39
C HIS A 230 -7.91 -6.85 3.16
N ASN A 231 -8.96 -7.41 2.57
CA ASN A 231 -9.67 -6.81 1.45
C ASN A 231 -11.05 -6.29 1.88
N TYR A 232 -11.87 -5.81 0.94
CA TYR A 232 -13.19 -5.20 1.22
C TYR A 232 -14.20 -6.15 1.87
N TRP A 233 -14.02 -7.46 1.78
CA TRP A 233 -15.01 -8.45 2.22
C TRP A 233 -14.52 -9.34 3.33
N GLN A 234 -13.21 -9.52 3.44
CA GLN A 234 -12.67 -10.60 4.27
C GLN A 234 -11.21 -10.39 4.66
N THR A 235 -10.84 -11.06 5.73
CA THR A 235 -9.46 -11.21 6.20
C THR A 235 -9.01 -12.63 5.91
N ILE A 236 -7.93 -12.80 5.13
CA ILE A 236 -7.42 -14.08 4.69
C ILE A 236 -6.02 -14.29 5.25
N ASN A 237 -5.85 -15.34 6.03
CA ASN A 237 -4.55 -15.70 6.62
C ASN A 237 -3.84 -16.73 5.74
N TYR A 238 -2.62 -16.40 5.36
CA TYR A 238 -1.72 -17.27 4.64
C TYR A 238 -0.54 -17.64 5.52
N LYS A 239 -0.04 -18.88 5.42
CA LYS A 239 1.19 -19.34 6.07
C LYS A 239 2.32 -19.36 5.07
N VAL A 240 3.47 -18.80 5.46
CA VAL A 240 4.69 -18.92 4.66
C VAL A 240 5.08 -20.39 4.54
N THR A 241 5.27 -20.86 3.33
CA THR A 241 5.63 -22.27 3.02
C THR A 241 7.05 -22.39 2.47
N GLY A 242 7.65 -21.31 2.00
CA GLY A 242 9.00 -21.31 1.47
C GLY A 242 9.37 -20.04 0.73
N TYR A 243 10.56 -20.05 0.16
CA TYR A 243 11.09 -18.93 -0.62
C TYR A 243 11.99 -19.43 -1.75
N LYS A 244 12.15 -18.63 -2.79
CA LYS A 244 13.00 -18.93 -3.95
C LYS A 244 13.60 -17.66 -4.54
N ILE A 245 14.78 -17.79 -5.13
CA ILE A 245 15.40 -16.73 -5.96
C ILE A 245 15.31 -17.16 -7.40
N VAL A 246 14.74 -16.30 -8.23
CA VAL A 246 14.54 -16.56 -9.66
C VAL A 246 15.05 -15.39 -10.51
N LYS A 247 15.24 -15.63 -11.80
CA LYS A 247 15.55 -14.56 -12.76
C LYS A 247 14.32 -13.69 -13.04
N PRO A 248 14.49 -12.43 -13.43
CA PRO A 248 13.37 -11.51 -13.66
C PRO A 248 12.30 -12.01 -14.62
N ASN A 249 12.68 -12.83 -15.59
CA ASN A 249 11.79 -13.35 -16.64
C ASN A 249 11.23 -14.76 -16.32
N ASP A 250 11.59 -15.34 -15.18
CA ASP A 250 11.07 -16.63 -14.75
C ASP A 250 9.81 -16.40 -13.92
N THR A 251 8.66 -16.66 -14.54
CA THR A 251 7.34 -16.43 -13.95
C THR A 251 6.63 -17.73 -13.57
N SER A 252 7.24 -18.89 -13.79
CA SER A 252 6.60 -20.18 -13.57
C SER A 252 6.15 -20.42 -12.13
N ASP A 253 6.86 -19.85 -11.16
CA ASP A 253 6.57 -20.03 -9.73
C ASP A 253 5.38 -19.18 -9.24
N ILE A 254 4.86 -18.24 -10.04
CA ILE A 254 3.68 -17.44 -9.69
C ILE A 254 2.39 -17.94 -10.34
N TYR A 255 2.44 -19.08 -11.04
CA TYR A 255 1.25 -19.68 -11.64
C TYR A 255 0.34 -20.29 -10.57
N ILE A 256 -0.92 -20.45 -10.92
CA ILE A 256 -1.94 -21.13 -10.10
C ILE A 256 -1.52 -22.61 -9.95
N GLN A 257 -1.71 -23.12 -8.75
CA GLN A 257 -1.54 -24.54 -8.43
C GLN A 257 -2.90 -25.12 -8.07
N ASP A 258 -3.27 -26.22 -8.72
CA ASP A 258 -4.59 -26.86 -8.53
C ASP A 258 -4.85 -27.21 -7.06
N GLY A 259 -6.05 -26.89 -6.60
CA GLY A 259 -6.50 -27.14 -5.25
C GLY A 259 -5.96 -26.18 -4.20
N LYS A 260 -5.02 -25.29 -4.55
CA LYS A 260 -4.38 -24.37 -3.61
C LYS A 260 -4.94 -22.96 -3.71
N GLN A 261 -4.80 -22.24 -2.60
CA GLN A 261 -4.99 -20.80 -2.53
C GLN A 261 -3.69 -20.19 -2.04
N MET A 262 -3.00 -19.49 -2.95
CA MET A 262 -1.65 -18.99 -2.71
C MET A 262 -1.56 -17.47 -2.78
N LEU A 263 -0.58 -16.95 -2.05
CA LEU A 263 -0.09 -15.59 -2.11
C LEU A 263 1.42 -15.64 -2.29
N THR A 264 1.94 -14.97 -3.32
CA THR A 264 3.38 -14.87 -3.57
C THR A 264 3.83 -13.41 -3.41
N LEU A 265 4.70 -13.14 -2.44
CA LEU A 265 5.34 -11.84 -2.27
C LEU A 265 6.63 -11.79 -3.08
N ILE A 266 6.85 -10.68 -3.79
CA ILE A 266 7.97 -10.54 -4.74
C ILE A 266 8.73 -9.26 -4.48
N THR A 267 10.04 -9.36 -4.31
CA THR A 267 10.91 -8.19 -4.27
C THR A 267 12.18 -8.39 -5.09
N CYS A 268 12.90 -7.29 -5.32
CA CYS A 268 14.19 -7.32 -6.00
C CYS A 268 15.30 -7.59 -4.99
N ILE A 269 16.27 -8.42 -5.37
CA ILE A 269 17.52 -8.60 -4.64
C ILE A 269 18.70 -8.41 -5.59
N LYS A 270 19.82 -7.92 -5.07
CA LYS A 270 21.05 -7.77 -5.88
C LYS A 270 21.52 -9.15 -6.34
N SER A 271 21.68 -9.32 -7.65
CA SER A 271 22.22 -10.53 -8.24
C SER A 271 23.71 -10.72 -7.89
N LYS A 272 24.20 -11.97 -7.89
CA LYS A 272 25.64 -12.25 -7.78
C LYS A 272 26.46 -11.68 -8.96
N GLY A 273 25.80 -11.37 -10.08
CA GLY A 273 26.39 -10.70 -11.25
C GLY A 273 25.94 -9.25 -11.38
N LYS A 274 25.57 -8.83 -12.61
CA LYS A 274 24.97 -7.52 -12.87
C LYS A 274 23.44 -7.59 -12.75
N GLY A 275 22.83 -6.52 -12.21
CA GLY A 275 21.37 -6.38 -12.13
C GLY A 275 20.76 -6.99 -10.88
N TYR A 276 19.47 -7.33 -10.99
CA TYR A 276 18.65 -7.80 -9.88
C TYR A 276 17.95 -9.10 -10.25
N ASP A 277 17.94 -10.04 -9.29
CA ASP A 277 17.09 -11.22 -9.31
C ASP A 277 15.78 -10.92 -8.56
N ARG A 278 14.83 -11.85 -8.55
CA ARG A 278 13.58 -11.75 -7.78
C ARG A 278 13.64 -12.71 -6.61
N TYR A 279 13.32 -12.20 -5.43
CA TYR A 279 13.13 -13.00 -4.23
C TYR A 279 11.62 -13.20 -4.04
N LEU A 280 11.21 -14.46 -4.05
CA LEU A 280 9.83 -14.88 -3.90
C LEU A 280 9.64 -15.46 -2.50
N VAL A 281 8.55 -15.09 -1.84
CA VAL A 281 8.06 -15.73 -0.62
C VAL A 281 6.71 -16.35 -0.93
N PHE A 282 6.61 -17.65 -0.80
CA PHE A 282 5.39 -18.40 -1.04
C PHE A 282 4.59 -18.55 0.24
N CYS A 283 3.31 -18.22 0.16
CA CYS A 283 2.38 -18.36 1.26
C CYS A 283 1.15 -19.14 0.78
N GLU A 284 0.61 -20.02 1.62
CA GLU A 284 -0.56 -20.85 1.31
C GLU A 284 -1.60 -20.68 2.40
N LYS A 285 -2.87 -20.55 2.01
CA LYS A 285 -3.99 -20.59 2.94
C LYS A 285 -4.17 -22.01 3.43
N LYS A 286 -4.15 -22.19 4.74
CA LYS A 286 -4.41 -23.47 5.40
C LYS A 286 -5.79 -23.50 6.01
#